data_7962c197393759b9333071ca9339bf87
#
_entry.id   7962c197393759b9333071ca9339bf87
#
_cell.length_a   1.000
_cell.length_b   1.000
_cell.length_c   1.000
_cell.angle_alpha   90.00
_cell.angle_beta   90.00
_cell.angle_gamma   90.00
#
_symmetry.space_group_name_H-M   'P 1'
#
loop_
_entity.id
_entity.type
_entity.pdbx_description
1 polymer ?
#
loop_
_entity_poly.entity_id
_entity_poly.type
_entity_poly.pdbx_seq_one_letter_code
_entity_poly.pdbx_strand_id
1 'polypeptide(L)'
;MTAVCRVGDTLDTGHGCDGTTTIASSNTDGTVHANNIDVIVIGAPTVSHDIPSGDDCVSHTDVTKAGSPNVFINSIAVTRINDAVDAGKMTGGSPNVF
;
A
#
# COMPACT_ATOMS: atom_id res chain seq x y z
N MET A 1 8.25 -1.21 -16.87
CA MET A 1 8.26 -0.21 -15.78
C MET A 1 7.13 -0.51 -14.82
N THR A 2 7.31 -0.21 -13.55
CA THR A 2 6.34 -0.58 -12.52
C THR A 2 5.71 0.69 -11.94
N ALA A 3 4.37 0.72 -11.92
CA ALA A 3 3.64 1.91 -11.47
C ALA A 3 3.87 2.17 -9.98
N VAL A 4 4.04 3.45 -9.62
CA VAL A 4 4.08 3.86 -8.21
C VAL A 4 2.68 3.78 -7.61
N CYS A 5 2.59 3.42 -6.32
CA CYS A 5 1.34 3.37 -5.59
C CYS A 5 1.06 4.69 -4.87
N ARG A 6 -0.22 4.97 -4.62
CA ARG A 6 -0.70 6.22 -4.02
C ARG A 6 -1.71 5.91 -2.93
N VAL A 7 -1.98 6.90 -2.10
CA VAL A 7 -3.07 6.81 -1.10
C VAL A 7 -4.38 6.45 -1.82
N GLY A 8 -5.09 5.48 -1.30
CA GLY A 8 -6.34 4.97 -1.88
C GLY A 8 -6.17 3.87 -2.92
N ASP A 9 -4.95 3.56 -3.34
CA ASP A 9 -4.73 2.47 -4.29
C ASP A 9 -4.98 1.12 -3.61
N THR A 10 -5.46 0.16 -4.42
CA THR A 10 -5.91 -1.14 -3.94
C THR A 10 -4.77 -2.10 -3.68
N LEU A 11 -5.03 -3.04 -2.78
CA LEU A 11 -4.10 -4.14 -2.48
C LEU A 11 -4.87 -5.41 -2.16
N ASP A 12 -4.21 -6.54 -2.36
CA ASP A 12 -4.62 -7.81 -1.79
C ASP A 12 -4.06 -7.92 -0.39
N THR A 13 -4.92 -8.24 0.58
CA THR A 13 -4.48 -8.39 1.97
C THR A 13 -3.75 -9.72 2.22
N GLY A 14 -4.02 -10.73 1.39
CA GLY A 14 -3.55 -12.09 1.60
C GLY A 14 -4.31 -12.83 2.69
N HIS A 15 -5.37 -12.23 3.21
CA HIS A 15 -6.21 -12.81 4.26
C HIS A 15 -7.59 -13.19 3.74
N GLY A 16 -8.28 -14.06 4.48
CA GLY A 16 -9.73 -14.25 4.32
C GLY A 16 -10.50 -13.10 4.98
N CYS A 17 -11.81 -13.22 5.08
CA CYS A 17 -12.76 -12.15 5.47
C CYS A 17 -12.70 -11.01 4.46
N ASP A 18 -11.84 -9.99 4.66
CA ASP A 18 -11.61 -8.92 3.67
C ASP A 18 -10.33 -9.23 2.88
N GLY A 19 -10.48 -9.75 1.67
CA GLY A 19 -9.35 -10.09 0.80
C GLY A 19 -8.69 -8.90 0.13
N THR A 20 -9.34 -7.73 0.13
CA THR A 20 -8.81 -6.49 -0.48
C THR A 20 -9.09 -5.30 0.42
N THR A 21 -8.23 -4.29 0.32
CA THR A 21 -8.43 -2.99 0.98
C THR A 21 -7.66 -1.92 0.20
N THR A 22 -7.46 -0.76 0.79
CA THR A 22 -6.73 0.35 0.18
C THR A 22 -5.73 0.93 1.19
N ILE A 23 -4.85 1.81 0.69
CA ILE A 23 -3.89 2.51 1.55
C ILE A 23 -4.54 3.75 2.16
N ALA A 24 -4.41 3.91 3.46
CA ALA A 24 -5.04 5.00 4.21
C ALA A 24 -4.18 6.27 4.27
N SER A 25 -2.85 6.14 4.25
CA SER A 25 -1.92 7.26 4.41
C SER A 25 -0.61 6.97 3.68
N SER A 26 0.10 8.03 3.27
CA SER A 26 1.30 7.89 2.45
C SER A 26 2.56 7.49 3.24
N ASN A 27 2.60 7.76 4.52
CA ASN A 27 3.80 7.71 5.36
C ASN A 27 4.88 8.71 4.87
N THR A 28 4.46 9.80 4.23
CA THR A 28 5.33 10.90 3.80
C THR A 28 4.78 12.21 4.33
N ASP A 29 5.50 13.32 4.06
CA ASP A 29 5.03 14.67 4.40
C ASP A 29 4.01 15.22 3.40
N GLY A 30 3.61 14.45 2.39
CA GLY A 30 2.61 14.84 1.42
C GLY A 30 3.11 15.78 0.33
N THR A 31 4.42 15.86 0.11
CA THR A 31 5.01 16.77 -0.88
C THR A 31 5.21 16.14 -2.25
N VAL A 32 5.10 14.83 -2.38
CA VAL A 32 5.29 14.10 -3.64
C VAL A 32 3.98 13.45 -4.06
N HIS A 33 3.54 13.74 -5.28
CA HIS A 33 2.26 13.30 -5.80
C HIS A 33 2.43 12.62 -7.16
N ALA A 34 1.55 11.67 -7.45
CA ALA A 34 1.32 11.13 -8.77
C ALA A 34 -0.17 11.30 -9.07
N ASN A 35 -0.50 12.00 -10.16
CA ASN A 35 -1.90 12.28 -10.53
C ASN A 35 -2.65 13.04 -9.42
N ASN A 36 -1.96 13.98 -8.75
CA ASN A 36 -2.47 14.78 -7.63
C ASN A 36 -2.82 13.98 -6.36
N ILE A 37 -2.30 12.76 -6.23
CA ILE A 37 -2.51 11.89 -5.07
C ILE A 37 -1.15 11.56 -4.45
N ASP A 38 -1.06 11.60 -3.12
CA ASP A 38 0.20 11.35 -2.42
C ASP A 38 0.78 9.98 -2.78
N VAL A 39 2.03 9.97 -3.20
CA VAL A 39 2.80 8.72 -3.42
C VAL A 39 3.14 8.11 -2.07
N ILE A 40 3.04 6.79 -1.96
CA ILE A 40 3.30 6.08 -0.71
C ILE A 40 4.70 5.46 -0.69
N VAL A 41 5.23 5.31 0.53
CA VAL A 41 6.51 4.66 0.77
C VAL A 41 6.32 3.47 1.72
N ILE A 42 7.37 2.69 1.94
CA ILE A 42 7.36 1.60 2.93
C ILE A 42 6.90 2.14 4.29
N GLY A 43 6.03 1.37 4.95
CA GLY A 43 5.44 1.77 6.24
C GLY A 43 4.09 2.48 6.10
N ALA A 44 3.56 2.64 4.87
CA ALA A 44 2.25 3.25 4.66
C ALA A 44 1.13 2.32 5.17
N PRO A 45 0.27 2.81 6.08
CA PRO A 45 -0.76 1.96 6.68
C PRO A 45 -1.92 1.70 5.73
N THR A 46 -2.49 0.50 5.86
CA THR A 46 -3.73 0.12 5.17
C THR A 46 -4.94 0.70 5.89
N VAL A 47 -6.05 0.81 5.17
CA VAL A 47 -7.36 1.00 5.80
C VAL A 47 -7.69 -0.24 6.62
N SER A 48 -8.32 -0.06 7.78
CA SER A 48 -8.75 -1.17 8.64
C SER A 48 -9.61 -2.16 7.84
N HIS A 49 -9.29 -3.42 7.96
CA HIS A 49 -9.99 -4.51 7.28
C HIS A 49 -10.04 -5.72 8.21
N ASP A 50 -10.95 -6.65 7.93
CA ASP A 50 -11.14 -7.80 8.79
C ASP A 50 -10.31 -8.98 8.31
N ILE A 51 -9.76 -9.72 9.27
CA ILE A 51 -9.02 -10.96 9.04
C ILE A 51 -9.63 -12.09 9.84
N PRO A 52 -9.42 -13.36 9.45
CA PRO A 52 -9.93 -14.50 10.20
C PRO A 52 -9.26 -14.62 11.58
N SER A 53 -10.07 -14.89 12.60
CA SER A 53 -9.59 -15.21 13.93
C SER A 53 -10.52 -16.29 14.50
N GLY A 54 -10.10 -17.55 14.42
CA GLY A 54 -10.98 -18.68 14.74
C GLY A 54 -12.18 -18.71 13.80
N ASP A 55 -13.39 -18.64 14.37
CA ASP A 55 -14.65 -18.61 13.60
C ASP A 55 -15.12 -17.18 13.30
N ASP A 56 -14.37 -16.17 13.71
CA ASP A 56 -14.76 -14.76 13.61
C ASP A 56 -13.83 -14.01 12.65
N CYS A 57 -14.28 -12.81 12.25
CA CYS A 57 -13.45 -11.81 11.56
C CYS A 57 -13.20 -10.65 12.52
N VAL A 58 -11.94 -10.24 12.64
CA VAL A 58 -11.52 -9.15 13.54
C VAL A 58 -10.84 -8.05 12.77
N SER A 59 -10.95 -6.81 13.25
CA SER A 59 -10.30 -5.66 12.63
C SER A 59 -8.79 -5.78 12.66
N HIS A 60 -8.16 -5.40 11.56
CA HIS A 60 -6.71 -5.48 11.37
C HIS A 60 -6.22 -4.33 10.51
N THR A 61 -5.02 -3.86 10.78
CA THR A 61 -4.28 -2.95 9.91
C THR A 61 -2.84 -3.45 9.79
N ASP A 62 -2.21 -3.15 8.66
CA ASP A 62 -0.80 -3.46 8.47
C ASP A 62 -0.19 -2.34 7.62
N VAL A 63 1.02 -2.53 7.16
CA VAL A 63 1.77 -1.51 6.42
C VAL A 63 2.39 -2.13 5.18
N THR A 64 2.77 -1.25 4.23
CA THR A 64 3.59 -1.65 3.08
C THR A 64 4.98 -2.05 3.56
N LYS A 65 5.55 -3.10 2.95
CA LYS A 65 6.77 -3.76 3.43
C LYS A 65 7.91 -3.76 2.41
N ALA A 66 7.63 -3.40 1.17
CA ALA A 66 8.62 -3.40 0.10
C ALA A 66 8.45 -2.18 -0.82
N GLY A 67 9.48 -1.85 -1.55
CA GLY A 67 9.48 -0.70 -2.44
C GLY A 67 10.59 -0.76 -3.48
N SER A 68 10.74 0.33 -4.22
CA SER A 68 11.74 0.47 -5.27
C SER A 68 13.17 0.40 -4.70
N PRO A 69 14.09 -0.30 -5.38
CA PRO A 69 15.51 -0.25 -4.99
C PRO A 69 16.18 1.06 -5.37
N ASN A 70 15.54 1.90 -6.18
CA ASN A 70 16.17 3.08 -6.78
C ASN A 70 15.46 4.40 -6.51
N VAL A 71 14.20 4.39 -6.10
CA VAL A 71 13.40 5.61 -5.94
C VAL A 71 12.95 5.75 -4.50
N PHE A 72 13.27 6.90 -3.91
CA PHE A 72 13.05 7.17 -2.49
C PHE A 72 12.40 8.53 -2.28
N ILE A 73 11.61 8.66 -1.23
CA ILE A 73 11.11 9.93 -0.72
C ILE A 73 11.56 10.02 0.75
N ASN A 74 12.29 11.07 1.10
CA ASN A 74 12.84 11.25 2.44
C ASN A 74 13.65 10.02 2.92
N SER A 75 14.42 9.43 1.99
CA SER A 75 15.26 8.26 2.23
C SER A 75 14.50 6.95 2.48
N ILE A 76 13.19 6.91 2.18
CA ILE A 76 12.36 5.71 2.31
C ILE A 76 11.89 5.28 0.92
N ALA A 77 12.03 4.00 0.60
CA ALA A 77 11.70 3.47 -0.72
C ALA A 77 10.21 3.66 -1.08
N VAL A 78 9.95 4.09 -2.30
CA VAL A 78 8.60 4.24 -2.85
C VAL A 78 8.00 2.86 -3.12
N THR A 79 6.77 2.63 -2.66
CA THR A 79 6.04 1.38 -2.91
C THR A 79 5.43 1.38 -4.32
N ARG A 80 5.49 0.23 -4.99
CA ARG A 80 4.99 0.05 -6.36
C ARG A 80 4.03 -1.12 -6.43
N ILE A 81 3.32 -1.24 -7.57
CA ILE A 81 2.49 -2.43 -7.85
C ILE A 81 3.35 -3.69 -7.68
N ASN A 82 2.78 -4.72 -7.10
CA ASN A 82 3.38 -6.02 -6.75
C ASN A 82 4.31 -5.99 -5.54
N ASP A 83 4.58 -4.83 -4.95
CA ASP A 83 5.34 -4.78 -3.71
C ASP A 83 4.52 -5.31 -2.54
N ALA A 84 5.20 -5.97 -1.59
CA ALA A 84 4.53 -6.62 -0.46
C ALA A 84 3.87 -5.61 0.47
N VAL A 85 2.65 -5.94 0.89
CA VAL A 85 1.89 -5.20 1.89
C VAL A 85 1.01 -6.19 2.63
N ASP A 86 0.97 -6.10 3.97
CA ASP A 86 0.24 -7.06 4.79
C ASP A 86 0.73 -8.49 4.46
N ALA A 87 -0.16 -9.43 4.23
CA ALA A 87 0.19 -10.79 3.79
C ALA A 87 0.04 -10.96 2.26
N GLY A 88 -0.22 -9.89 1.54
CA GLY A 88 -0.42 -9.88 0.09
C GLY A 88 0.50 -8.89 -0.62
N LYS A 89 -0.08 -8.15 -1.57
CA LYS A 89 0.68 -7.23 -2.44
C LYS A 89 -0.20 -6.11 -2.95
N MET A 90 0.47 -5.02 -3.38
CA MET A 90 -0.22 -3.91 -4.05
C MET A 90 -0.70 -4.34 -5.43
N THR A 91 -1.95 -4.03 -5.75
CA THR A 91 -2.58 -4.35 -7.02
C THR A 91 -2.95 -3.12 -7.84
N GLY A 92 -3.11 -1.96 -7.21
CA GLY A 92 -3.42 -0.70 -7.87
C GLY A 92 -2.25 0.28 -7.80
N GLY A 93 -2.17 1.17 -8.76
CA GLY A 93 -1.14 2.20 -8.81
C GLY A 93 -1.44 3.23 -9.88
N SER A 94 -0.51 4.17 -10.09
CA SER A 94 -0.67 5.21 -11.09
C SER A 94 -0.76 4.62 -12.49
N PRO A 95 -1.67 5.14 -13.35
CA PRO A 95 -1.75 4.68 -14.74
C PRO A 95 -0.58 5.16 -15.61
N ASN A 96 0.19 6.16 -15.16
CA ASN A 96 1.22 6.78 -16.01
C ASN A 96 2.46 7.30 -15.28
N VAL A 97 2.62 7.01 -14.00
CA VAL A 97 3.85 7.36 -13.26
C VAL A 97 4.52 6.07 -12.77
N PHE A 98 5.77 5.90 -13.19
CA PHE A 98 6.51 4.65 -13.00
C PHE A 98 7.88 4.89 -12.39
#